data_89ca1f0cd5a062f8745e4446606d47fa
#
_entry.id   89ca1f0cd5a062f8745e4446606d47fa
#
_cell.length_a   1.000
_cell.length_b   1.000
_cell.length_c   1.000
_cell.angle_alpha   90.00
_cell.angle_beta   90.00
_cell.angle_gamma   90.00
#
_symmetry.space_group_name_H-M   'P 1'
#
loop_
_entity.id
_entity.type
_entity.pdbx_description
1 polymer ?
#
loop_
_entity_poly.entity_id
_entity_poly.type
_entity_poly.pdbx_seq_one_letter_code
_entity_poly.pdbx_strand_id
1 'polypeptide(L)'
;MRIALVSDPYSPRVGGIETQVRNLGQALSRAGHDVTVITATPSGAQRGDHTEQDGDVLVRRLTARIPFNLPVNPYAGLVLRRDLPDFDVVHIHSGIVSPFARQAIDACVARRIPAIVTWHSHLIDATWWYRFANPLHKWERSGLTLTAVSSAAARAVEKAARGAVQVGVLPNLIEDEPWETSRKRALSNFISEGGAGTRPPYEAGPSRPLQIVTATRLAPRKRVVPLAELTSKAAERGADIQVSVFGDGPEKKRLEALIRNGAPLTLQGKVDANALANAYASADLFVSPVVKEAFGIAALEARACGLPVIYRNGSGIKEFITHGFDGLEVNSDDEMAAAVAMLSTHPQRLQFLRRNALENRITHTWTRGLDTYLDLYETARR
;
A
#
# COMPACT_ATOMS: atom_id res chain seq x y z
N MET A 1 -19.93 -17.62 -1.78
CA MET A 1 -20.46 -16.59 -0.85
C MET A 1 -20.91 -15.37 -1.64
N ARG A 2 -21.92 -14.68 -1.16
CA ARG A 2 -22.27 -13.31 -1.59
C ARG A 2 -21.53 -12.33 -0.67
N ILE A 3 -20.60 -11.57 -1.24
CA ILE A 3 -19.67 -10.72 -0.49
C ILE A 3 -19.90 -9.25 -0.88
N ALA A 4 -20.14 -8.38 0.11
CA ALA A 4 -20.14 -6.94 -0.10
C ALA A 4 -18.78 -6.35 0.29
N LEU A 5 -18.13 -5.64 -0.62
CA LEU A 5 -16.95 -4.81 -0.33
C LEU A 5 -17.39 -3.36 -0.25
N VAL A 6 -17.32 -2.76 0.93
CA VAL A 6 -17.78 -1.39 1.15
C VAL A 6 -16.59 -0.44 1.32
N SER A 7 -16.54 0.61 0.49
CA SER A 7 -15.47 1.61 0.53
C SER A 7 -15.97 3.00 0.17
N ASP A 8 -15.51 4.03 0.89
CA ASP A 8 -15.74 5.43 0.49
C ASP A 8 -15.12 5.68 -0.90
N PRO A 9 -13.78 5.51 -1.10
CA PRO A 9 -13.15 5.70 -2.39
C PRO A 9 -13.13 4.40 -3.22
N TYR A 10 -13.41 4.54 -4.52
CA TYR A 10 -13.28 3.50 -5.53
C TYR A 10 -12.90 4.11 -6.88
N SER A 11 -12.62 3.26 -7.90
CA SER A 11 -12.43 3.70 -9.29
C SER A 11 -13.58 4.64 -9.75
N PRO A 12 -13.32 5.72 -10.50
CA PRO A 12 -12.09 6.10 -11.21
C PRO A 12 -11.05 6.86 -10.36
N ARG A 13 -11.28 7.03 -9.06
CA ARG A 13 -10.25 7.61 -8.18
C ARG A 13 -9.06 6.66 -8.12
N VAL A 14 -7.85 7.24 -8.00
CA VAL A 14 -6.60 6.50 -7.93
C VAL A 14 -5.97 6.67 -6.56
N GLY A 15 -5.74 5.55 -5.88
CA GLY A 15 -5.10 5.49 -4.56
C GLY A 15 -4.96 4.06 -4.07
N GLY A 16 -4.29 3.86 -2.95
CA GLY A 16 -4.01 2.52 -2.41
C GLY A 16 -5.26 1.74 -2.01
N ILE A 17 -6.26 2.40 -1.40
CA ILE A 17 -7.51 1.75 -0.98
C ILE A 17 -8.31 1.35 -2.22
N GLU A 18 -8.46 2.26 -3.18
CA GLU A 18 -9.22 2.05 -4.42
C GLU A 18 -8.68 0.84 -5.19
N THR A 19 -7.36 0.80 -5.38
CA THR A 19 -6.68 -0.32 -6.07
C THR A 19 -6.86 -1.63 -5.29
N GLN A 20 -6.69 -1.59 -3.97
CA GLN A 20 -6.82 -2.78 -3.13
C GLN A 20 -8.25 -3.35 -3.16
N VAL A 21 -9.28 -2.51 -3.02
CA VAL A 21 -10.68 -2.96 -3.05
C VAL A 21 -11.05 -3.53 -4.41
N ARG A 22 -10.59 -2.89 -5.50
CA ARG A 22 -10.81 -3.36 -6.85
C ARG A 22 -10.17 -4.73 -7.09
N ASN A 23 -8.90 -4.87 -6.76
CA ASN A 23 -8.16 -6.11 -6.97
C ASN A 23 -8.69 -7.25 -6.08
N LEU A 24 -9.08 -6.95 -4.85
CA LEU A 24 -9.75 -7.91 -3.96
C LEU A 24 -11.07 -8.40 -4.59
N GLY A 25 -11.90 -7.48 -5.09
CA GLY A 25 -13.14 -7.83 -5.76
C GLY A 25 -12.93 -8.76 -6.94
N GLN A 26 -11.97 -8.45 -7.81
CA GLN A 26 -11.61 -9.29 -8.95
C GLN A 26 -11.04 -10.66 -8.53
N ALA A 27 -10.20 -10.71 -7.48
CA ALA A 27 -9.63 -11.95 -6.98
C ALA A 27 -10.71 -12.88 -6.39
N LEU A 28 -11.61 -12.33 -5.60
CA LEU A 28 -12.76 -13.08 -5.03
C LEU A 28 -13.73 -13.58 -6.12
N SER A 29 -13.99 -12.76 -7.14
CA SER A 29 -14.84 -13.17 -8.27
C SER A 29 -14.20 -14.31 -9.06
N ARG A 30 -12.89 -14.22 -9.36
CA ARG A 30 -12.13 -15.31 -9.99
C ARG A 30 -12.13 -16.60 -9.14
N ALA A 31 -12.24 -16.48 -7.82
CA ALA A 31 -12.38 -17.62 -6.90
C ALA A 31 -13.82 -18.17 -6.82
N GLY A 32 -14.75 -17.67 -7.64
CA GLY A 32 -16.13 -18.17 -7.74
C GLY A 32 -17.10 -17.58 -6.70
N HIS A 33 -16.80 -16.42 -6.12
CA HIS A 33 -17.70 -15.72 -5.21
C HIS A 33 -18.51 -14.65 -5.95
N ASP A 34 -19.74 -14.40 -5.50
CA ASP A 34 -20.60 -13.31 -5.97
C ASP A 34 -20.21 -12.03 -5.21
N VAL A 35 -19.58 -11.09 -5.90
CA VAL A 35 -18.99 -9.90 -5.29
C VAL A 35 -19.66 -8.63 -5.76
N THR A 36 -20.09 -7.83 -4.79
CA THR A 36 -20.60 -6.48 -5.04
C THR A 36 -19.75 -5.46 -4.30
N VAL A 37 -19.15 -4.52 -5.02
CA VAL A 37 -18.54 -3.33 -4.42
C VAL A 37 -19.62 -2.26 -4.22
N ILE A 38 -19.74 -1.74 -3.00
CA ILE A 38 -20.66 -0.64 -2.67
C ILE A 38 -19.85 0.59 -2.29
N THR A 39 -20.02 1.70 -3.03
CA THR A 39 -19.18 2.90 -2.84
C THR A 39 -19.99 4.20 -2.97
N ALA A 40 -19.48 5.26 -2.32
CA ALA A 40 -19.99 6.62 -2.50
C ALA A 40 -19.24 7.40 -3.60
N THR A 41 -18.21 6.81 -4.23
CA THR A 41 -17.44 7.48 -5.30
C THR A 41 -18.27 7.55 -6.59
N PRO A 42 -18.48 8.74 -7.16
CA PRO A 42 -19.15 8.89 -8.44
C PRO A 42 -18.28 8.43 -9.62
N SER A 43 -18.93 7.88 -10.65
CA SER A 43 -18.33 7.62 -11.96
C SER A 43 -19.04 8.49 -13.00
N GLY A 44 -18.27 9.27 -13.75
CA GLY A 44 -18.83 10.20 -14.72
C GLY A 44 -19.76 11.26 -14.11
N ALA A 45 -20.85 11.56 -14.82
CA ALA A 45 -21.87 12.56 -14.43
C ALA A 45 -23.03 11.98 -13.62
N GLN A 46 -23.21 10.66 -13.64
CA GLN A 46 -24.36 10.00 -12.98
C GLN A 46 -24.27 10.12 -11.46
N ARG A 47 -25.39 10.38 -10.81
CA ARG A 47 -25.53 10.49 -9.36
C ARG A 47 -26.75 9.67 -8.91
N GLY A 48 -26.82 9.42 -7.60
CA GLY A 48 -27.89 8.61 -7.00
C GLY A 48 -27.46 7.15 -6.84
N ASP A 49 -28.43 6.26 -6.73
CA ASP A 49 -28.23 4.82 -6.63
C ASP A 49 -28.24 4.21 -8.05
N HIS A 50 -27.12 3.64 -8.45
CA HIS A 50 -26.99 2.94 -9.75
C HIS A 50 -25.91 1.88 -9.69
N THR A 51 -25.97 0.96 -10.64
CA THR A 51 -25.01 -0.15 -10.77
C THR A 51 -24.29 -0.08 -12.10
N GLU A 52 -23.03 -0.52 -12.09
CA GLU A 52 -22.20 -0.72 -13.28
C GLU A 52 -21.33 -1.96 -13.10
N GLN A 53 -20.68 -2.42 -14.17
CA GLN A 53 -19.74 -3.54 -14.13
C GLN A 53 -18.31 -3.02 -14.16
N ASP A 54 -17.43 -3.64 -13.33
CA ASP A 54 -15.98 -3.48 -13.40
C ASP A 54 -15.34 -4.88 -13.50
N GLY A 55 -15.19 -5.36 -14.75
CA GLY A 55 -14.90 -6.76 -15.03
C GLY A 55 -16.05 -7.65 -14.59
N ASP A 56 -15.76 -8.67 -13.79
CA ASP A 56 -16.75 -9.63 -13.26
C ASP A 56 -17.39 -9.18 -11.93
N VAL A 57 -17.07 -7.95 -11.46
CA VAL A 57 -17.54 -7.42 -10.19
C VAL A 57 -18.68 -6.42 -10.43
N LEU A 58 -19.80 -6.60 -9.73
CA LEU A 58 -20.88 -5.61 -9.71
C LEU A 58 -20.46 -4.42 -8.81
N VAL A 59 -20.55 -3.21 -9.35
CA VAL A 59 -20.27 -1.98 -8.60
C VAL A 59 -21.55 -1.19 -8.41
N ARG A 60 -22.01 -1.09 -7.17
CA ARG A 60 -23.15 -0.25 -6.82
C ARG A 60 -22.67 1.07 -6.24
N ARG A 61 -23.08 2.15 -6.86
CA ARG A 61 -22.72 3.51 -6.47
C ARG A 61 -23.89 4.18 -5.77
N LEU A 62 -23.69 4.49 -4.49
CA LEU A 62 -24.63 5.27 -3.69
C LEU A 62 -24.10 6.71 -3.56
N THR A 63 -24.27 7.49 -4.61
CA THR A 63 -23.63 8.82 -4.73
C THR A 63 -24.57 9.96 -4.39
N ALA A 64 -24.03 11.05 -3.86
CA ALA A 64 -24.75 12.30 -3.63
C ALA A 64 -24.14 13.46 -4.44
N ARG A 65 -24.91 14.52 -4.69
CA ARG A 65 -24.39 15.76 -5.30
C ARG A 65 -23.65 16.57 -4.23
N ILE A 66 -22.34 16.32 -4.10
CA ILE A 66 -21.48 16.99 -3.13
C ILE A 66 -20.36 17.72 -3.88
N PRO A 67 -19.98 18.94 -3.44
CA PRO A 67 -18.86 19.67 -4.05
C PRO A 67 -17.59 18.82 -4.13
N PHE A 68 -16.76 19.09 -5.15
CA PHE A 68 -15.47 18.41 -5.40
C PHE A 68 -15.56 16.88 -5.61
N ASN A 69 -16.75 16.33 -5.92
CA ASN A 69 -16.96 14.90 -6.10
C ASN A 69 -16.41 14.06 -4.93
N LEU A 70 -16.58 14.54 -3.70
CA LEU A 70 -16.17 13.81 -2.51
C LEU A 70 -16.94 12.48 -2.41
N PRO A 71 -16.30 11.38 -1.99
CA PRO A 71 -16.93 10.07 -1.86
C PRO A 71 -17.73 9.96 -0.56
N VAL A 72 -18.73 10.81 -0.42
CA VAL A 72 -19.63 10.87 0.74
C VAL A 72 -21.08 10.90 0.30
N ASN A 73 -21.93 10.19 1.05
CA ASN A 73 -23.38 10.26 0.91
C ASN A 73 -24.03 10.22 2.32
N PRO A 74 -24.55 11.36 2.83
CA PRO A 74 -25.16 11.41 4.14
C PRO A 74 -26.38 10.50 4.31
N TYR A 75 -27.04 10.17 3.21
CA TYR A 75 -28.30 9.40 3.20
C TYR A 75 -28.11 7.91 2.92
N ALA A 76 -26.88 7.44 2.69
CA ALA A 76 -26.62 6.04 2.32
C ALA A 76 -26.98 5.05 3.44
N GLY A 77 -26.96 5.47 4.70
CA GLY A 77 -27.20 4.59 5.84
C GLY A 77 -28.53 3.84 5.82
N LEU A 78 -29.60 4.45 5.27
CA LEU A 78 -30.89 3.79 5.14
C LEU A 78 -30.86 2.68 4.08
N VAL A 79 -30.20 2.94 2.94
CA VAL A 79 -30.03 1.96 1.84
C VAL A 79 -29.15 0.81 2.32
N LEU A 80 -28.01 1.11 2.96
CA LEU A 80 -27.10 0.11 3.52
C LEU A 80 -27.80 -0.80 4.56
N ARG A 81 -28.61 -0.24 5.46
CA ARG A 81 -29.38 -1.02 6.44
C ARG A 81 -30.41 -1.95 5.82
N ARG A 82 -30.97 -1.58 4.67
CA ARG A 82 -31.93 -2.40 3.91
C ARG A 82 -31.24 -3.54 3.17
N ASP A 83 -30.11 -3.25 2.51
CA ASP A 83 -29.56 -4.11 1.47
C ASP A 83 -28.36 -4.97 1.94
N LEU A 84 -27.60 -4.55 2.95
CA LEU A 84 -26.47 -5.35 3.47
C LEU A 84 -26.90 -6.71 4.07
N PRO A 85 -28.12 -6.92 4.63
CA PRO A 85 -28.55 -8.25 5.07
C PRO A 85 -28.63 -9.32 3.98
N ASP A 86 -28.62 -8.94 2.71
CA ASP A 86 -28.64 -9.87 1.58
C ASP A 86 -27.28 -10.55 1.31
N PHE A 87 -26.20 -10.08 1.96
CA PHE A 87 -24.85 -10.62 1.81
C PHE A 87 -24.49 -11.58 2.93
N ASP A 88 -23.70 -12.59 2.60
CA ASP A 88 -23.20 -13.56 3.58
C ASP A 88 -22.17 -12.95 4.52
N VAL A 89 -21.38 -11.99 3.99
CA VAL A 89 -20.37 -11.24 4.74
C VAL A 89 -20.15 -9.85 4.12
N VAL A 90 -19.86 -8.87 4.97
CA VAL A 90 -19.57 -7.49 4.55
C VAL A 90 -18.14 -7.14 4.94
N HIS A 91 -17.29 -6.78 3.99
CA HIS A 91 -15.94 -6.29 4.26
C HIS A 91 -15.87 -4.78 4.03
N ILE A 92 -15.62 -4.05 5.10
CA ILE A 92 -15.64 -2.58 5.11
C ILE A 92 -14.23 -2.05 5.15
N HIS A 93 -13.83 -1.29 4.12
CA HIS A 93 -12.51 -0.69 3.99
C HIS A 93 -12.54 0.75 4.49
N SER A 94 -11.77 1.03 5.54
CA SER A 94 -11.77 2.33 6.22
C SER A 94 -10.41 3.04 6.09
N GLY A 95 -10.45 4.34 5.82
CA GLY A 95 -9.32 5.26 5.92
C GLY A 95 -9.31 6.04 7.23
N ILE A 96 -8.65 7.23 7.23
CA ILE A 96 -8.64 8.13 8.40
C ILE A 96 -10.04 8.75 8.62
N VAL A 97 -10.66 9.21 7.54
CA VAL A 97 -12.01 9.79 7.53
C VAL A 97 -12.82 9.05 6.47
N SER A 98 -13.74 8.21 6.91
CA SER A 98 -14.53 7.34 6.03
C SER A 98 -15.99 7.35 6.49
N PRO A 99 -16.74 8.42 6.20
CA PRO A 99 -18.12 8.56 6.66
C PRO A 99 -19.06 7.55 6.04
N PHE A 100 -18.82 7.10 4.81
CA PHE A 100 -19.61 6.07 4.14
C PHE A 100 -19.36 4.69 4.77
N ALA A 101 -18.09 4.32 4.97
CA ALA A 101 -17.71 3.10 5.70
C ALA A 101 -18.32 3.09 7.11
N ARG A 102 -18.32 4.24 7.80
CA ARG A 102 -18.96 4.36 9.12
C ARG A 102 -20.45 4.03 9.08
N GLN A 103 -21.19 4.50 8.08
CA GLN A 103 -22.62 4.19 7.93
C GLN A 103 -22.84 2.68 7.68
N ALA A 104 -21.93 2.02 6.90
CA ALA A 104 -21.98 0.58 6.71
C ALA A 104 -21.70 -0.17 8.03
N ILE A 105 -20.72 0.25 8.82
CA ILE A 105 -20.44 -0.33 10.15
C ILE A 105 -21.70 -0.21 11.04
N ASP A 106 -22.29 0.97 11.13
CA ASP A 106 -23.48 1.20 11.95
C ASP A 106 -24.69 0.37 11.46
N ALA A 107 -24.79 0.11 10.13
CA ALA A 107 -25.79 -0.78 9.55
C ALA A 107 -25.55 -2.25 9.94
N CYS A 108 -24.30 -2.73 9.86
CA CYS A 108 -23.92 -4.10 10.26
C CYS A 108 -24.16 -4.33 11.76
N VAL A 109 -23.78 -3.39 12.62
CA VAL A 109 -24.05 -3.45 14.06
C VAL A 109 -25.55 -3.52 14.34
N ALA A 110 -26.35 -2.66 13.70
CA ALA A 110 -27.78 -2.57 13.95
C ALA A 110 -28.55 -3.83 13.50
N ARG A 111 -28.06 -4.52 12.47
CA ARG A 111 -28.68 -5.71 11.85
C ARG A 111 -27.98 -7.01 12.21
N ARG A 112 -26.89 -6.97 13.00
CA ARG A 112 -26.05 -8.13 13.36
C ARG A 112 -25.54 -8.89 12.13
N ILE A 113 -25.09 -8.14 11.11
CA ILE A 113 -24.56 -8.72 9.88
C ILE A 113 -23.10 -9.10 10.10
N PRO A 114 -22.66 -10.30 9.70
CA PRO A 114 -21.23 -10.68 9.71
C PRO A 114 -20.39 -9.65 8.97
N ALA A 115 -19.45 -8.99 9.65
CA ALA A 115 -18.67 -7.96 9.00
C ALA A 115 -17.23 -7.85 9.53
N ILE A 116 -16.35 -7.50 8.61
CA ILE A 116 -14.92 -7.21 8.86
C ILE A 116 -14.70 -5.73 8.56
N VAL A 117 -13.95 -5.05 9.41
CA VAL A 117 -13.52 -3.67 9.19
C VAL A 117 -12.00 -3.65 9.08
N THR A 118 -11.47 -3.24 7.92
CA THR A 118 -10.02 -3.12 7.68
C THR A 118 -9.59 -1.66 7.55
N TRP A 119 -8.66 -1.24 8.41
CA TRP A 119 -8.04 0.09 8.33
C TRP A 119 -6.83 0.08 7.40
N HIS A 120 -6.86 0.95 6.39
CA HIS A 120 -5.79 1.17 5.39
C HIS A 120 -4.89 2.37 5.71
N SER A 121 -5.08 3.01 6.85
CA SER A 121 -4.35 4.23 7.23
C SER A 121 -4.00 4.23 8.72
N HIS A 122 -2.92 4.91 9.07
CA HIS A 122 -2.64 5.20 10.47
C HIS A 122 -3.68 6.19 11.05
N LEU A 123 -4.35 5.82 12.13
CA LEU A 123 -5.32 6.69 12.82
C LEU A 123 -4.69 7.77 13.72
N ILE A 124 -3.38 7.94 13.70
CA ILE A 124 -2.65 8.79 14.66
C ILE A 124 -3.19 10.22 14.70
N ASP A 125 -3.59 10.76 13.55
CA ASP A 125 -4.07 12.14 13.42
C ASP A 125 -5.58 12.28 13.73
N ALA A 126 -6.32 11.18 13.84
CA ALA A 126 -7.76 11.15 14.12
C ALA A 126 -8.11 10.48 15.46
N THR A 127 -7.12 10.14 16.28
CA THR A 127 -7.32 9.42 17.56
C THR A 127 -8.28 10.13 18.52
N TRP A 128 -8.34 11.47 18.49
CA TRP A 128 -9.21 12.22 19.40
C TRP A 128 -10.70 11.96 19.15
N TRP A 129 -11.14 11.79 17.89
CA TRP A 129 -12.52 11.43 17.55
C TRP A 129 -12.92 10.07 18.10
N TYR A 130 -12.05 9.07 17.91
CA TYR A 130 -12.26 7.72 18.40
C TYR A 130 -12.20 7.63 19.95
N ARG A 131 -11.43 8.52 20.58
CA ARG A 131 -11.30 8.58 22.06
C ARG A 131 -12.53 9.11 22.77
N PHE A 132 -13.29 10.05 22.17
CA PHE A 132 -14.47 10.63 22.81
C PHE A 132 -15.69 9.70 22.79
N ALA A 133 -15.92 9.01 21.66
CA ALA A 133 -17.13 8.20 21.48
C ALA A 133 -16.91 6.70 21.72
N ASN A 134 -15.66 6.24 21.85
CA ASN A 134 -15.23 4.84 21.93
C ASN A 134 -16.07 3.86 21.07
N PRO A 135 -16.30 4.16 19.78
CA PRO A 135 -17.16 3.32 18.93
C PRO A 135 -16.55 1.95 18.68
N LEU A 136 -15.20 1.85 18.72
CA LEU A 136 -14.45 0.63 18.44
C LEU A 136 -14.83 -0.52 19.38
N HIS A 137 -14.95 -0.24 20.68
CA HIS A 137 -15.37 -1.23 21.67
C HIS A 137 -16.83 -1.69 21.46
N LYS A 138 -17.72 -0.76 21.06
CA LYS A 138 -19.09 -1.12 20.70
C LYS A 138 -19.13 -2.05 19.49
N TRP A 139 -18.29 -1.79 18.49
CA TRP A 139 -18.21 -2.57 17.26
C TRP A 139 -17.72 -3.99 17.52
N GLU A 140 -16.61 -4.14 18.25
CA GLU A 140 -16.09 -5.45 18.65
C GLU A 140 -17.11 -6.26 19.45
N ARG A 141 -17.76 -5.65 20.46
CA ARG A 141 -18.84 -6.30 21.25
C ARG A 141 -20.06 -6.68 20.40
N SER A 142 -20.25 -6.07 19.26
CA SER A 142 -21.33 -6.41 18.33
C SER A 142 -20.95 -7.54 17.37
N GLY A 143 -19.80 -8.18 17.56
CA GLY A 143 -19.34 -9.31 16.75
C GLY A 143 -18.60 -8.91 15.47
N LEU A 144 -18.21 -7.62 15.29
CA LEU A 144 -17.41 -7.23 14.14
C LEU A 144 -15.95 -7.63 14.33
N THR A 145 -15.35 -8.19 13.28
CA THR A 145 -13.93 -8.47 13.23
C THR A 145 -13.17 -7.21 12.82
N LEU A 146 -12.27 -6.76 13.68
CA LEU A 146 -11.47 -5.55 13.46
C LEU A 146 -10.08 -5.93 12.95
N THR A 147 -9.67 -5.38 11.82
CA THR A 147 -8.35 -5.64 11.20
C THR A 147 -7.70 -4.36 10.69
N ALA A 148 -6.41 -4.43 10.46
CA ALA A 148 -5.66 -3.36 9.80
C ALA A 148 -4.62 -3.97 8.86
N VAL A 149 -4.17 -3.21 7.88
CA VAL A 149 -3.26 -3.69 6.83
C VAL A 149 -1.84 -4.00 7.31
N SER A 150 -1.49 -3.64 8.54
CA SER A 150 -0.18 -3.93 9.14
C SER A 150 -0.25 -3.88 10.67
N SER A 151 0.72 -4.47 11.33
CA SER A 151 0.88 -4.39 12.78
C SER A 151 1.07 -2.95 13.28
N ALA A 152 1.68 -2.09 12.47
CA ALA A 152 1.83 -0.67 12.76
C ALA A 152 0.46 0.06 12.73
N ALA A 153 -0.36 -0.24 11.74
CA ALA A 153 -1.72 0.31 11.63
C ALA A 153 -2.64 -0.28 12.73
N ALA A 154 -2.55 -1.58 13.01
CA ALA A 154 -3.32 -2.24 14.09
C ALA A 154 -3.06 -1.58 15.46
N ARG A 155 -1.78 -1.43 15.84
CA ARG A 155 -1.42 -0.72 17.09
C ARG A 155 -1.95 0.71 17.15
N ALA A 156 -2.04 1.41 16.00
CA ALA A 156 -2.60 2.76 15.98
C ALA A 156 -4.11 2.76 16.27
N VAL A 157 -4.86 1.76 15.79
CA VAL A 157 -6.30 1.56 16.09
C VAL A 157 -6.49 1.16 17.55
N GLU A 158 -5.73 0.19 18.05
CA GLU A 158 -5.77 -0.25 19.45
C GLU A 158 -5.47 0.89 20.42
N LYS A 159 -4.46 1.71 20.10
CA LYS A 159 -4.14 2.93 20.87
C LYS A 159 -5.29 3.94 20.86
N ALA A 160 -5.97 4.10 19.73
CA ALA A 160 -7.17 4.94 19.64
C ALA A 160 -8.31 4.42 20.52
N ALA A 161 -8.45 3.11 20.63
CA ALA A 161 -9.39 2.41 21.52
C ALA A 161 -8.93 2.29 22.98
N ARG A 162 -7.78 2.88 23.36
CA ARG A 162 -7.16 2.76 24.70
C ARG A 162 -6.88 1.30 25.12
N GLY A 163 -6.56 0.43 24.15
CA GLY A 163 -6.34 -1.00 24.40
C GLY A 163 -7.61 -1.82 24.67
N ALA A 164 -8.80 -1.23 24.46
CA ALA A 164 -10.07 -1.92 24.75
C ALA A 164 -10.52 -2.89 23.64
N VAL A 165 -9.80 -2.96 22.50
CA VAL A 165 -10.09 -3.85 21.37
C VAL A 165 -8.82 -4.55 20.88
N GLN A 166 -8.98 -5.72 20.29
CA GLN A 166 -7.91 -6.41 19.54
C GLN A 166 -8.11 -6.19 18.05
N VAL A 167 -7.02 -5.88 17.35
CA VAL A 167 -7.04 -5.61 15.92
C VAL A 167 -6.10 -6.59 15.22
N GLY A 168 -6.68 -7.48 14.40
CA GLY A 168 -5.92 -8.43 13.59
C GLY A 168 -5.15 -7.73 12.48
N VAL A 169 -4.16 -8.42 11.91
CA VAL A 169 -3.45 -7.95 10.71
C VAL A 169 -4.00 -8.69 9.49
N LEU A 170 -4.52 -7.93 8.53
CA LEU A 170 -4.94 -8.41 7.22
C LEU A 170 -4.18 -7.61 6.16
N PRO A 171 -3.03 -8.13 5.67
CA PRO A 171 -2.15 -7.37 4.80
C PRO A 171 -2.77 -7.13 3.42
N ASN A 172 -2.39 -6.03 2.77
CA ASN A 172 -2.71 -5.82 1.37
C ASN A 172 -1.98 -6.86 0.51
N LEU A 173 -2.62 -7.23 -0.59
CA LEU A 173 -2.05 -8.14 -1.60
C LEU A 173 -1.96 -7.41 -2.94
N ILE A 174 -1.04 -7.86 -3.79
CA ILE A 174 -0.87 -7.35 -5.16
C ILE A 174 -1.10 -8.47 -6.17
N GLU A 175 -1.35 -8.12 -7.42
CA GLU A 175 -1.34 -9.10 -8.51
C GLU A 175 0.09 -9.67 -8.66
N ASP A 176 0.21 -10.90 -9.15
CA ASP A 176 1.53 -11.50 -9.39
C ASP A 176 2.23 -10.82 -10.56
N GLU A 177 1.47 -10.58 -11.64
CA GLU A 177 2.00 -9.88 -12.82
C GLU A 177 1.70 -8.36 -12.74
N PRO A 178 2.59 -7.51 -13.22
CA PRO A 178 3.81 -7.80 -14.02
C PRO A 178 5.09 -8.03 -13.17
N TRP A 179 4.98 -8.03 -11.84
CA TRP A 179 6.14 -8.01 -10.93
C TRP A 179 6.96 -9.30 -10.99
N GLU A 180 6.29 -10.46 -11.08
CA GLU A 180 6.94 -11.76 -11.15
C GLU A 180 7.76 -11.92 -12.46
N THR A 181 7.22 -11.48 -13.59
CA THR A 181 7.95 -11.48 -14.87
C THR A 181 9.20 -10.59 -14.79
N SER A 182 9.07 -9.40 -14.17
CA SER A 182 10.20 -8.49 -13.96
C SER A 182 11.23 -9.07 -12.99
N ARG A 183 10.80 -9.76 -11.92
CA ARG A 183 11.69 -10.46 -11.00
C ARG A 183 12.50 -11.56 -11.70
N LYS A 184 11.86 -12.38 -12.51
CA LYS A 184 12.56 -13.43 -13.28
C LYS A 184 13.64 -12.84 -14.17
N ARG A 185 13.36 -11.72 -14.84
CA ARG A 185 14.32 -11.00 -15.66
C ARG A 185 15.47 -10.46 -14.81
N ALA A 186 15.15 -9.80 -13.68
CA ALA A 186 16.16 -9.27 -12.77
C ALA A 186 17.06 -10.38 -12.20
N LEU A 187 16.50 -11.56 -11.88
CA LEU A 187 17.26 -12.72 -11.42
C LEU A 187 18.17 -13.27 -12.51
N SER A 188 17.70 -13.37 -13.76
CA SER A 188 18.51 -13.80 -14.90
C SER A 188 19.69 -12.86 -15.12
N ASN A 189 19.46 -11.55 -15.08
CA ASN A 189 20.52 -10.54 -15.22
C ASN A 189 21.52 -10.64 -14.05
N PHE A 190 21.03 -10.76 -12.82
CA PHE A 190 21.87 -10.90 -11.63
C PHE A 190 22.79 -12.11 -11.71
N ILE A 191 22.29 -13.25 -12.20
CA ILE A 191 23.08 -14.48 -12.42
C ILE A 191 24.13 -14.27 -13.52
N SER A 192 23.75 -13.68 -14.67
CA SER A 192 24.65 -13.42 -15.79
C SER A 192 25.76 -12.42 -15.48
N GLU A 193 25.50 -11.48 -14.60
CA GLU A 193 26.47 -10.48 -14.09
C GLU A 193 27.42 -11.07 -13.01
N GLY A 194 27.32 -12.36 -12.70
CA GLY A 194 28.16 -13.05 -11.71
C GLY A 194 27.72 -12.89 -10.28
N GLY A 195 26.49 -12.43 -10.05
CA GLY A 195 25.90 -12.25 -8.72
C GLY A 195 25.66 -13.55 -7.93
N ALA A 196 25.74 -14.71 -8.58
CA ALA A 196 25.54 -16.03 -7.98
C ALA A 196 26.83 -16.73 -7.48
N GLY A 197 27.93 -16.00 -7.27
CA GLY A 197 29.13 -16.54 -6.63
C GLY A 197 30.27 -16.95 -7.56
N THR A 198 30.21 -16.62 -8.85
CA THR A 198 31.27 -17.01 -9.84
C THR A 198 32.28 -15.90 -10.11
N ARG A 199 32.13 -14.70 -9.57
CA ARG A 199 33.12 -13.60 -9.70
C ARG A 199 33.78 -13.34 -8.33
N PRO A 200 35.11 -13.25 -8.27
CA PRO A 200 35.78 -12.87 -7.02
C PRO A 200 35.29 -11.47 -6.59
N PRO A 201 35.09 -11.24 -5.28
CA PRO A 201 34.39 -10.05 -4.75
C PRO A 201 35.15 -8.72 -4.93
N TYR A 202 36.30 -8.68 -5.56
CA TYR A 202 37.24 -7.55 -5.40
C TYR A 202 37.48 -6.68 -6.66
N GLU A 203 36.97 -7.01 -7.84
CA GLU A 203 37.42 -6.33 -9.07
C GLU A 203 36.37 -5.40 -9.73
N ALA A 204 35.24 -5.16 -9.14
CA ALA A 204 34.30 -4.18 -9.71
C ALA A 204 33.73 -3.27 -8.62
N GLY A 205 34.37 -2.16 -8.38
CA GLY A 205 33.68 -0.97 -7.93
C GLY A 205 32.53 -0.64 -8.89
N PRO A 206 31.46 0.04 -8.46
CA PRO A 206 30.34 0.37 -9.32
C PRO A 206 30.85 1.15 -10.53
N SER A 207 30.83 0.53 -11.70
CA SER A 207 31.19 1.20 -12.96
C SER A 207 30.11 2.22 -13.39
N ARG A 208 29.02 2.32 -12.62
CA ARG A 208 27.90 3.22 -12.86
C ARG A 208 27.29 3.70 -11.52
N PRO A 209 26.59 4.84 -11.51
CA PRO A 209 25.83 5.31 -10.35
C PRO A 209 24.84 4.25 -9.83
N LEU A 210 24.66 4.18 -8.52
CA LEU A 210 23.63 3.36 -7.88
C LEU A 210 22.25 3.85 -8.31
N GLN A 211 21.48 3.00 -8.96
CA GLN A 211 20.15 3.33 -9.48
C GLN A 211 19.11 3.12 -8.37
N ILE A 212 18.61 4.23 -7.86
CA ILE A 212 17.57 4.24 -6.82
C ILE A 212 16.22 4.57 -7.46
N VAL A 213 15.17 3.91 -7.00
CA VAL A 213 13.81 4.18 -7.46
C VAL A 213 12.88 4.41 -6.27
N THR A 214 11.93 5.30 -6.46
CA THR A 214 10.73 5.44 -5.61
C THR A 214 9.50 5.68 -6.46
N ALA A 215 8.35 5.16 -6.03
CA ALA A 215 7.08 5.40 -6.68
C ALA A 215 6.04 5.85 -5.66
N THR A 216 5.48 7.04 -5.83
CA THR A 216 4.55 7.61 -4.87
C THR A 216 3.81 8.82 -5.43
N ARG A 217 2.69 9.19 -4.80
CA ARG A 217 2.09 10.50 -5.06
C ARG A 217 3.02 11.60 -4.56
N LEU A 218 3.31 12.62 -5.39
CA LEU A 218 4.17 13.75 -5.02
C LEU A 218 3.42 14.71 -4.07
N ALA A 219 3.28 14.29 -2.81
CA ALA A 219 2.55 15.02 -1.77
C ALA A 219 3.38 15.14 -0.48
N PRO A 220 3.16 16.18 0.35
CA PRO A 220 3.96 16.43 1.56
C PRO A 220 4.06 15.22 2.49
N ARG A 221 2.94 14.53 2.71
CA ARG A 221 2.90 13.32 3.57
C ARG A 221 3.76 12.16 3.04
N LYS A 222 4.07 12.15 1.74
CA LYS A 222 4.93 11.14 1.10
C LYS A 222 6.41 11.53 1.12
N ARG A 223 6.74 12.71 1.68
CA ARG A 223 8.09 13.14 2.00
C ARG A 223 9.05 13.16 0.80
N VAL A 224 8.53 13.47 -0.39
CA VAL A 224 9.33 13.51 -1.62
C VAL A 224 10.36 14.65 -1.63
N VAL A 225 10.09 15.76 -0.91
CA VAL A 225 11.06 16.85 -0.72
C VAL A 225 12.17 16.41 0.24
N PRO A 226 11.90 15.87 1.44
CA PRO A 226 12.95 15.23 2.26
C PRO A 226 13.73 14.14 1.52
N LEU A 227 13.13 13.41 0.56
CA LEU A 227 13.87 12.46 -0.27
C LEU A 227 14.98 13.17 -1.07
N ALA A 228 14.68 14.31 -1.69
CA ALA A 228 15.68 15.09 -2.42
C ALA A 228 16.82 15.55 -1.50
N GLU A 229 16.49 16.02 -0.30
CA GLU A 229 17.46 16.48 0.68
C GLU A 229 18.37 15.34 1.18
N LEU A 230 17.79 14.17 1.51
CA LEU A 230 18.57 13.03 1.99
C LEU A 230 19.45 12.41 0.90
N THR A 231 19.02 12.45 -0.36
CA THR A 231 19.85 11.96 -1.49
C THR A 231 21.01 12.92 -1.80
N SER A 232 20.81 14.24 -1.67
CA SER A 232 21.90 15.22 -1.73
C SER A 232 22.91 14.98 -0.60
N LYS A 233 22.46 14.75 0.64
CA LYS A 233 23.33 14.39 1.76
C LYS A 233 24.08 13.07 1.53
N ALA A 234 23.47 12.08 0.87
CA ALA A 234 24.16 10.86 0.51
C ALA A 234 25.27 11.12 -0.51
N ALA A 235 25.01 11.96 -1.51
CA ALA A 235 26.02 12.37 -2.48
C ALA A 235 27.18 13.15 -1.83
N GLU A 236 26.90 14.05 -0.90
CA GLU A 236 27.91 14.76 -0.09
C GLU A 236 28.79 13.79 0.73
N ARG A 237 28.26 12.60 1.08
CA ARG A 237 29.00 11.51 1.74
C ARG A 237 29.77 10.61 0.75
N GLY A 238 29.87 11.02 -0.51
CA GLY A 238 30.63 10.31 -1.56
C GLY A 238 29.81 9.23 -2.29
N ALA A 239 28.49 9.18 -2.13
CA ALA A 239 27.66 8.26 -2.90
C ALA A 239 27.52 8.72 -4.36
N ASP A 240 27.87 7.84 -5.29
CA ASP A 240 27.52 8.02 -6.72
C ASP A 240 26.13 7.39 -6.96
N ILE A 241 25.10 8.23 -7.07
CA ILE A 241 23.69 7.81 -7.10
C ILE A 241 22.90 8.55 -8.16
N GLN A 242 21.89 7.88 -8.69
CA GLN A 242 20.85 8.46 -9.51
C GLN A 242 19.48 7.99 -9.01
N VAL A 243 18.55 8.92 -8.79
CA VAL A 243 17.24 8.60 -8.23
C VAL A 243 16.13 8.90 -9.20
N SER A 244 15.38 7.87 -9.59
CA SER A 244 14.17 7.98 -10.42
C SER A 244 12.92 8.04 -9.53
N VAL A 245 12.12 9.11 -9.67
CA VAL A 245 10.91 9.33 -8.91
C VAL A 245 9.69 9.19 -9.83
N PHE A 246 8.89 8.14 -9.60
CA PHE A 246 7.66 7.86 -10.34
C PHE A 246 6.45 8.40 -9.59
N GLY A 247 5.55 9.06 -10.31
CA GLY A 247 4.32 9.61 -9.80
C GLY A 247 4.10 11.07 -10.17
N ASP A 248 3.03 11.64 -9.62
CA ASP A 248 2.65 13.04 -9.85
C ASP A 248 1.96 13.60 -8.59
N GLY A 249 1.91 14.92 -8.47
CA GLY A 249 1.23 15.56 -7.35
C GLY A 249 1.66 17.00 -7.10
N PRO A 250 1.12 17.61 -6.03
CA PRO A 250 1.31 19.05 -5.76
C PRO A 250 2.76 19.47 -5.50
N GLU A 251 3.64 18.56 -5.04
CA GLU A 251 5.05 18.88 -4.77
C GLU A 251 5.94 18.86 -6.02
N LYS A 252 5.40 18.57 -7.22
CA LYS A 252 6.18 18.45 -8.47
C LYS A 252 7.05 19.67 -8.74
N LYS A 253 6.45 20.88 -8.70
CA LYS A 253 7.19 22.14 -8.97
C LYS A 253 8.33 22.36 -7.99
N ARG A 254 8.14 21.99 -6.72
CA ARG A 254 9.17 22.10 -5.69
C ARG A 254 10.33 21.15 -5.93
N LEU A 255 10.03 19.90 -6.33
CA LEU A 255 11.05 18.92 -6.73
C LEU A 255 11.83 19.38 -7.97
N GLU A 256 11.15 19.92 -8.99
CA GLU A 256 11.81 20.46 -10.18
C GLU A 256 12.79 21.60 -9.81
N ALA A 257 12.46 22.43 -8.82
CA ALA A 257 13.38 23.44 -8.32
C ALA A 257 14.62 22.82 -7.64
N LEU A 258 14.44 21.80 -6.80
CA LEU A 258 15.55 21.10 -6.16
C LEU A 258 16.46 20.40 -7.16
N ILE A 259 15.90 19.81 -8.22
CA ILE A 259 16.65 19.18 -9.31
C ILE A 259 17.50 20.22 -10.05
N ARG A 260 16.93 21.39 -10.37
CA ARG A 260 17.72 22.50 -10.99
C ARG A 260 18.88 22.98 -10.10
N ASN A 261 18.74 22.83 -8.78
CA ASN A 261 19.75 23.17 -7.79
C ASN A 261 20.73 22.00 -7.51
N GLY A 262 20.73 20.95 -8.33
CA GLY A 262 21.71 19.86 -8.26
C GLY A 262 21.29 18.64 -7.45
N ALA A 263 20.03 18.51 -7.01
CA ALA A 263 19.58 17.27 -6.38
C ALA A 263 19.65 16.10 -7.39
N PRO A 264 20.18 14.92 -7.02
CA PRO A 264 20.43 13.79 -7.93
C PRO A 264 19.14 13.00 -8.23
N LEU A 265 18.09 13.69 -8.65
CA LEU A 265 16.75 13.15 -8.90
C LEU A 265 16.29 13.40 -10.34
N THR A 266 15.51 12.46 -10.85
CA THR A 266 14.79 12.59 -12.12
C THR A 266 13.32 12.27 -11.91
N LEU A 267 12.40 13.15 -12.36
CA LEU A 267 10.96 12.91 -12.32
C LEU A 267 10.53 12.16 -13.59
N GLN A 268 9.97 10.97 -13.40
CA GLN A 268 9.51 10.10 -14.49
C GLN A 268 8.01 10.27 -14.80
N GLY A 269 7.27 11.02 -13.94
CA GLY A 269 5.82 11.15 -14.08
C GLY A 269 5.07 9.88 -13.70
N LYS A 270 3.78 9.83 -14.07
CA LYS A 270 2.95 8.63 -13.89
C LYS A 270 3.21 7.65 -15.02
N VAL A 271 3.35 6.38 -14.67
CA VAL A 271 3.50 5.27 -15.60
C VAL A 271 2.52 4.16 -15.26
N ASP A 272 2.28 3.24 -16.16
CA ASP A 272 1.52 2.02 -15.89
C ASP A 272 2.34 0.98 -15.11
N ALA A 273 1.68 -0.09 -14.68
CA ALA A 273 2.31 -1.14 -13.89
C ALA A 273 3.44 -1.87 -14.63
N ASN A 274 3.33 -2.06 -15.96
CA ASN A 274 4.36 -2.72 -16.75
C ASN A 274 5.63 -1.86 -16.86
N ALA A 275 5.47 -0.58 -17.13
CA ALA A 275 6.59 0.37 -17.18
C ALA A 275 7.26 0.50 -15.80
N LEU A 276 6.47 0.53 -14.72
CA LEU A 276 6.99 0.59 -13.36
C LEU A 276 7.75 -0.70 -12.99
N ALA A 277 7.23 -1.86 -13.33
CA ALA A 277 7.89 -3.14 -13.10
C ALA A 277 9.22 -3.26 -13.87
N ASN A 278 9.28 -2.74 -15.11
CA ASN A 278 10.53 -2.65 -15.86
C ASN A 278 11.55 -1.71 -15.19
N ALA A 279 11.08 -0.58 -14.66
CA ALA A 279 11.94 0.35 -13.93
C ALA A 279 12.48 -0.30 -12.65
N TYR A 280 11.65 -1.01 -11.90
CA TYR A 280 12.08 -1.77 -10.71
C TYR A 280 13.12 -2.85 -11.07
N ALA A 281 12.89 -3.63 -12.14
CA ALA A 281 13.83 -4.67 -12.56
C ALA A 281 15.22 -4.11 -12.95
N SER A 282 15.28 -2.86 -13.42
CA SER A 282 16.51 -2.17 -13.83
C SER A 282 17.17 -1.37 -12.74
N ALA A 283 16.52 -1.16 -11.61
CA ALA A 283 17.05 -0.45 -10.45
C ALA A 283 17.86 -1.36 -9.52
N ASP A 284 18.61 -0.75 -8.62
CA ASP A 284 19.42 -1.45 -7.61
C ASP A 284 18.76 -1.41 -6.23
N LEU A 285 17.96 -0.37 -5.95
CA LEU A 285 17.44 -0.10 -4.61
C LEU A 285 16.10 0.66 -4.69
N PHE A 286 15.15 0.31 -3.83
CA PHE A 286 13.96 1.12 -3.56
C PHE A 286 14.11 1.89 -2.26
N VAL A 287 13.75 3.18 -2.24
CA VAL A 287 13.79 4.02 -1.03
C VAL A 287 12.42 4.60 -0.71
N SER A 288 11.94 4.38 0.52
CA SER A 288 10.69 4.94 1.04
C SER A 288 10.96 5.86 2.24
N PRO A 289 10.93 7.19 2.08
CA PRO A 289 11.18 8.13 3.18
C PRO A 289 9.96 8.34 4.08
N VAL A 290 8.85 7.66 3.82
CA VAL A 290 7.56 7.88 4.49
C VAL A 290 7.60 7.37 5.93
N VAL A 291 7.38 8.25 6.91
CA VAL A 291 7.43 7.91 8.35
C VAL A 291 6.17 7.16 8.79
N LYS A 292 5.00 7.58 8.30
CA LYS A 292 3.69 6.98 8.65
C LYS A 292 3.12 6.24 7.44
N GLU A 293 3.82 5.19 6.98
CA GLU A 293 3.33 4.34 5.90
C GLU A 293 2.52 3.18 6.48
N ALA A 294 1.23 3.11 6.13
CA ALA A 294 0.35 2.09 6.68
C ALA A 294 0.71 0.68 6.20
N PHE A 295 1.12 0.53 4.95
CA PHE A 295 1.55 -0.75 4.38
C PHE A 295 2.72 -0.57 3.40
N GLY A 296 2.57 0.29 2.37
CA GLY A 296 3.63 0.57 1.40
C GLY A 296 3.52 -0.30 0.14
N ILE A 297 2.40 -0.24 -0.56
CA ILE A 297 2.15 -1.04 -1.79
C ILE A 297 3.29 -0.87 -2.80
N ALA A 298 3.76 0.34 -3.07
CA ALA A 298 4.86 0.56 -4.01
C ALA A 298 6.19 -0.12 -3.58
N ALA A 299 6.45 -0.16 -2.27
CA ALA A 299 7.60 -0.90 -1.72
C ALA A 299 7.40 -2.42 -1.85
N LEU A 300 6.16 -2.92 -1.69
CA LEU A 300 5.83 -4.32 -1.92
C LEU A 300 6.00 -4.71 -3.39
N GLU A 301 5.55 -3.88 -4.33
CA GLU A 301 5.73 -4.06 -5.77
C GLU A 301 7.22 -4.11 -6.14
N ALA A 302 8.02 -3.17 -5.62
CA ALA A 302 9.47 -3.15 -5.80
C ALA A 302 10.13 -4.43 -5.23
N ARG A 303 9.72 -4.85 -4.03
CA ARG A 303 10.19 -6.09 -3.41
C ARG A 303 9.78 -7.32 -4.20
N ALA A 304 8.59 -7.33 -4.79
CA ALA A 304 8.11 -8.39 -5.68
C ALA A 304 8.99 -8.52 -6.94
N CYS A 305 9.56 -7.42 -7.43
CA CYS A 305 10.55 -7.42 -8.52
C CYS A 305 11.97 -7.82 -8.05
N GLY A 306 12.18 -8.08 -6.75
CA GLY A 306 13.49 -8.45 -6.20
C GLY A 306 14.38 -7.27 -5.81
N LEU A 307 13.83 -6.05 -5.63
CA LEU A 307 14.60 -4.94 -5.11
C LEU A 307 14.71 -5.00 -3.58
N PRO A 308 15.89 -4.78 -3.01
CA PRO A 308 16.01 -4.41 -1.62
C PRO A 308 15.37 -3.05 -1.34
N VAL A 309 14.85 -2.89 -0.12
CA VAL A 309 14.09 -1.69 0.26
C VAL A 309 14.72 -1.02 1.48
N ILE A 310 14.97 0.30 1.42
CA ILE A 310 15.25 1.11 2.61
C ILE A 310 13.98 1.85 3.02
N TYR A 311 13.58 1.74 4.29
CA TYR A 311 12.35 2.33 4.79
C TYR A 311 12.46 2.82 6.24
N ARG A 312 11.51 3.68 6.64
CA ARG A 312 11.46 4.27 8.00
C ARG A 312 10.84 3.31 9.00
N ASN A 313 11.45 3.22 10.19
CA ASN A 313 10.91 2.50 11.34
C ASN A 313 9.47 2.96 11.67
N GLY A 314 8.65 2.01 12.13
CA GLY A 314 7.24 2.25 12.39
C GLY A 314 6.34 2.21 11.14
N SER A 315 6.90 1.91 9.98
CA SER A 315 6.19 1.67 8.73
C SER A 315 5.63 0.25 8.66
N GLY A 316 4.49 0.08 7.96
CA GLY A 316 3.95 -1.24 7.63
C GLY A 316 4.79 -2.03 6.61
N ILE A 317 5.82 -1.44 6.03
CA ILE A 317 6.75 -2.11 5.10
C ILE A 317 7.47 -3.29 5.79
N LYS A 318 7.64 -3.24 7.10
CA LYS A 318 8.22 -4.35 7.88
C LYS A 318 7.41 -5.65 7.85
N GLU A 319 6.17 -5.64 7.37
CA GLU A 319 5.38 -6.87 7.23
C GLU A 319 5.96 -7.81 6.15
N PHE A 320 6.71 -7.28 5.19
CA PHE A 320 7.26 -8.02 4.07
C PHE A 320 8.76 -7.78 3.80
N ILE A 321 9.44 -6.99 4.64
CA ILE A 321 10.89 -6.75 4.59
C ILE A 321 11.52 -7.18 5.91
N THR A 322 12.60 -7.95 5.82
CA THR A 322 13.43 -8.34 6.97
C THR A 322 14.69 -7.47 7.01
N HIS A 323 14.82 -6.66 8.06
CA HIS A 323 15.97 -5.77 8.25
C HIS A 323 17.29 -6.54 8.18
N GLY A 324 18.23 -6.03 7.39
CA GLY A 324 19.55 -6.62 7.21
C GLY A 324 19.62 -7.84 6.30
N PHE A 325 18.45 -8.37 5.85
CA PHE A 325 18.37 -9.54 4.98
C PHE A 325 17.98 -9.16 3.54
N ASP A 326 16.83 -8.52 3.32
CA ASP A 326 16.33 -8.10 2.02
C ASP A 326 15.96 -6.62 1.96
N GLY A 327 16.32 -5.85 3.01
CA GLY A 327 16.17 -4.40 3.10
C GLY A 327 16.78 -3.85 4.39
N LEU A 328 16.64 -2.55 4.57
CA LEU A 328 17.15 -1.83 5.75
C LEU A 328 16.06 -0.96 6.36
N GLU A 329 15.81 -1.15 7.65
CA GLU A 329 14.99 -0.27 8.47
C GLU A 329 15.88 0.82 9.09
N VAL A 330 15.47 2.08 9.03
CA VAL A 330 16.21 3.24 9.54
C VAL A 330 15.32 4.17 10.35
N ASN A 331 15.88 4.88 11.35
CA ASN A 331 15.11 5.69 12.29
C ASN A 331 15.05 7.18 11.91
N SER A 332 15.95 7.65 11.05
CA SER A 332 16.04 9.06 10.64
C SER A 332 16.36 9.23 9.16
N ASP A 333 16.19 10.45 8.65
CA ASP A 333 16.61 10.79 7.29
C ASP A 333 18.13 10.74 7.16
N ASP A 334 18.86 11.09 8.22
CA ASP A 334 20.32 11.01 8.24
C ASP A 334 20.82 9.56 8.24
N GLU A 335 20.15 8.64 8.95
CA GLU A 335 20.43 7.20 8.84
C GLU A 335 20.08 6.67 7.45
N MET A 336 18.99 7.16 6.81
CA MET A 336 18.64 6.78 5.45
C MET A 336 19.71 7.24 4.44
N ALA A 337 20.17 8.48 4.55
CA ALA A 337 21.26 8.99 3.72
C ALA A 337 22.56 8.21 3.93
N ALA A 338 22.88 7.85 5.17
CA ALA A 338 24.04 7.02 5.50
C ALA A 338 23.93 5.60 4.93
N ALA A 339 22.74 4.98 5.01
CA ALA A 339 22.48 3.66 4.45
C ALA A 339 22.61 3.67 2.91
N VAL A 340 22.11 4.71 2.23
CA VAL A 340 22.26 4.89 0.79
C VAL A 340 23.75 5.03 0.43
N ALA A 341 24.50 5.88 1.13
CA ALA A 341 25.93 6.09 0.89
C ALA A 341 26.73 4.80 1.15
N MET A 342 26.40 4.07 2.20
CA MET A 342 27.04 2.80 2.52
C MET A 342 26.80 1.76 1.40
N LEU A 343 25.58 1.62 0.89
CA LEU A 343 25.28 0.67 -0.19
C LEU A 343 25.91 1.07 -1.52
N SER A 344 26.08 2.37 -1.80
CA SER A 344 26.80 2.87 -2.98
C SER A 344 28.29 2.52 -2.93
N THR A 345 28.91 2.55 -1.74
CA THR A 345 30.35 2.31 -1.57
C THR A 345 30.70 0.87 -1.21
N HIS A 346 29.72 0.04 -0.84
CA HIS A 346 29.92 -1.36 -0.43
C HIS A 346 29.05 -2.30 -1.31
N PRO A 347 29.44 -2.55 -2.56
CA PRO A 347 28.63 -3.33 -3.52
C PRO A 347 28.32 -4.75 -3.03
N GLN A 348 29.20 -5.36 -2.24
CA GLN A 348 28.97 -6.69 -1.66
C GLN A 348 27.75 -6.72 -0.73
N ARG A 349 27.54 -5.65 0.05
CA ARG A 349 26.37 -5.54 0.94
C ARG A 349 25.08 -5.38 0.13
N LEU A 350 25.11 -4.56 -0.91
CA LEU A 350 23.99 -4.41 -1.82
C LEU A 350 23.65 -5.73 -2.52
N GLN A 351 24.67 -6.43 -3.04
CA GLN A 351 24.49 -7.73 -3.69
C GLN A 351 23.90 -8.77 -2.75
N PHE A 352 24.30 -8.79 -1.48
CA PHE A 352 23.72 -9.67 -0.46
C PHE A 352 22.21 -9.41 -0.28
N LEU A 353 21.82 -8.15 -0.09
CA LEU A 353 20.41 -7.76 0.06
C LEU A 353 19.61 -8.11 -1.21
N ARG A 354 20.18 -7.82 -2.40
CA ARG A 354 19.54 -8.07 -3.69
C ARG A 354 19.36 -9.57 -3.96
N ARG A 355 20.37 -10.39 -3.69
CA ARG A 355 20.27 -11.86 -3.78
C ARG A 355 19.10 -12.36 -2.94
N ASN A 356 19.05 -11.98 -1.67
CA ASN A 356 17.99 -12.42 -0.78
C ASN A 356 16.61 -11.93 -1.26
N ALA A 357 16.51 -10.70 -1.77
CA ALA A 357 15.29 -10.18 -2.34
C ALA A 357 14.83 -10.94 -3.60
N LEU A 358 15.76 -11.37 -4.44
CA LEU A 358 15.47 -12.14 -5.65
C LEU A 358 15.13 -13.61 -5.38
N GLU A 359 15.83 -14.26 -4.46
CA GLU A 359 15.65 -15.68 -4.15
C GLU A 359 14.42 -15.94 -3.29
N ASN A 360 14.07 -15.01 -2.38
CA ASN A 360 12.94 -15.17 -1.48
C ASN A 360 11.72 -14.42 -2.02
N ARG A 361 10.76 -15.16 -2.56
CA ARG A 361 9.52 -14.62 -3.09
C ARG A 361 8.64 -14.05 -1.98
N ILE A 362 7.96 -12.94 -2.27
CA ILE A 362 6.91 -12.44 -1.39
C ILE A 362 5.71 -13.39 -1.38
N THR A 363 4.99 -13.40 -0.25
CA THR A 363 3.72 -14.15 -0.09
C THR A 363 2.50 -13.26 -0.27
N HIS A 364 2.66 -11.95 -0.34
CA HIS A 364 1.62 -10.93 -0.38
C HIS A 364 1.06 -10.73 -1.80
N THR A 365 0.66 -11.82 -2.46
CA THR A 365 -0.02 -11.78 -3.76
C THR A 365 -1.38 -12.45 -3.67
N TRP A 366 -2.31 -12.11 -4.58
CA TRP A 366 -3.65 -12.70 -4.59
C TRP A 366 -3.62 -14.22 -4.76
N THR A 367 -2.67 -14.74 -5.53
CA THR A 367 -2.51 -16.19 -5.74
C THR A 367 -2.11 -16.94 -4.46
N ARG A 368 -1.41 -16.27 -3.53
CA ARG A 368 -0.86 -16.92 -2.32
C ARG A 368 -1.52 -16.50 -1.03
N GLY A 369 -2.16 -15.33 -1.00
CA GLY A 369 -2.69 -14.74 0.22
C GLY A 369 -4.21 -14.67 0.29
N LEU A 370 -4.94 -15.02 -0.80
CA LEU A 370 -6.39 -14.92 -0.84
C LEU A 370 -7.08 -15.79 0.22
N ASP A 371 -6.52 -16.99 0.49
CA ASP A 371 -7.07 -17.92 1.48
C ASP A 371 -7.17 -17.28 2.87
N THR A 372 -6.22 -16.41 3.26
CA THR A 372 -6.28 -15.67 4.52
C THR A 372 -7.53 -14.79 4.62
N TYR A 373 -7.95 -14.17 3.51
CA TYR A 373 -9.18 -13.39 3.45
C TYR A 373 -10.42 -14.29 3.55
N LEU A 374 -10.41 -15.41 2.84
CA LEU A 374 -11.52 -16.38 2.83
C LEU A 374 -11.71 -17.03 4.20
N ASP A 375 -10.66 -17.44 4.87
CA ASP A 375 -10.70 -17.98 6.24
C ASP A 375 -11.27 -16.96 7.24
N LEU A 376 -10.89 -15.69 7.08
CA LEU A 376 -11.43 -14.60 7.90
C LEU A 376 -12.92 -14.38 7.64
N TYR A 377 -13.37 -14.46 6.38
CA TYR A 377 -14.79 -14.36 6.03
C TYR A 377 -15.60 -15.51 6.62
N GLU A 378 -15.12 -16.74 6.53
CA GLU A 378 -15.77 -17.90 7.15
C GLU A 378 -15.81 -17.78 8.69
N THR A 379 -14.76 -17.26 9.30
CA THR A 379 -14.72 -17.02 10.75
C THR A 379 -15.73 -15.96 11.17
N ALA A 380 -15.85 -14.87 10.44
CA ALA A 380 -16.79 -13.79 10.75
C ALA A 380 -18.28 -14.21 10.60
N ARG A 381 -18.58 -15.26 9.81
CA ARG A 381 -19.94 -15.80 9.60
C ARG A 381 -20.39 -16.75 10.71
N ARG A 382 -19.49 -17.30 11.50
CA ARG A 382 -19.80 -18.19 12.63
C ARG A 382 -20.25 -17.41 13.87
#